data_42fcf06cbf6296cb6ba9ce38ca1541ee
#
_entry.id   42fcf06cbf6296cb6ba9ce38ca1541ee
#
_cell.length_a   1.000
_cell.length_b   1.000
_cell.length_c   1.000
_cell.angle_alpha   90.00
_cell.angle_beta   90.00
_cell.angle_gamma   90.00
#
_symmetry.space_group_name_H-M   'P 1'
#
loop_
_entity.id
_entity.type
_entity.pdbx_description
1 polymer ?
#
loop_
_entity_poly.entity_id
_entity_poly.type
_entity_poly.pdbx_seq_one_letter_code
_entity_poly.pdbx_strand_id
1 'polypeptide(L)'
;MKKLLTIFLTLVILSCKEKETGFDDTSGMVFINGSTYFMGGNDQEANPDELPVHEVKVNSFWIDETEVTNEEFSAFVDATGYVTTAEIKPDWEEIKKDLPPNTPKPDESVFVPASLVFKKNENVSNLNNHTQWWDWVPSANWRQPGGEGTSIEGKENHPVVHVSWFDAVEYARWKGRRLPTEAEWEYASRGGLINKTYSWGDDRNLSLYANTWEGEFPKNNMKMDGFESTAPVKSYPPNSYGLYDMSGNVWEWCSDLYSYNYYSSLVN
;
A
#
# COMPACT_ATOMS: atom_id res chain seq x y z
N MET A 1 -57.54 6.23 62.25
CA MET A 1 -56.77 5.23 61.47
C MET A 1 -56.28 5.89 60.20
N LYS A 2 -55.01 6.35 60.18
CA LYS A 2 -54.39 6.97 59.00
C LYS A 2 -53.61 5.88 58.28
N LYS A 3 -53.99 5.59 57.03
CA LYS A 3 -53.26 4.65 56.17
C LYS A 3 -52.08 5.37 55.53
N LEU A 4 -50.86 4.96 55.83
CA LEU A 4 -49.65 5.44 55.22
C LEU A 4 -49.47 4.69 53.87
N LEU A 5 -49.43 5.43 52.77
CA LEU A 5 -49.20 4.90 51.43
C LEU A 5 -47.70 5.05 51.16
N THR A 6 -46.99 3.93 51.18
CA THR A 6 -45.56 3.85 50.84
C THR A 6 -45.43 3.72 49.35
N ILE A 7 -44.93 4.77 48.67
CA ILE A 7 -44.60 4.74 47.24
C ILE A 7 -43.17 4.18 47.10
N PHE A 8 -43.05 2.97 46.51
CA PHE A 8 -41.75 2.44 46.10
C PHE A 8 -41.35 3.06 44.75
N LEU A 9 -40.35 3.92 44.80
CA LEU A 9 -39.73 4.48 43.61
C LEU A 9 -38.64 3.53 43.10
N THR A 10 -38.96 2.74 42.07
CA THR A 10 -38.02 1.83 41.42
C THR A 10 -37.13 2.66 40.49
N LEU A 11 -35.89 2.87 40.92
CA LEU A 11 -34.86 3.47 40.08
C LEU A 11 -34.42 2.46 39.05
N VAL A 12 -34.85 2.62 37.78
CA VAL A 12 -34.33 1.83 36.65
C VAL A 12 -33.00 2.49 36.23
N ILE A 13 -31.91 1.91 36.67
CA ILE A 13 -30.57 2.28 36.19
C ILE A 13 -30.45 1.69 34.75
N LEU A 14 -30.67 2.53 33.74
CA LEU A 14 -30.22 2.22 32.38
C LEU A 14 -28.69 2.25 32.39
N SER A 15 -28.10 1.09 32.54
CA SER A 15 -26.68 0.92 32.20
C SER A 15 -26.53 1.04 30.70
N CYS A 16 -26.14 2.20 30.21
CA CYS A 16 -25.54 2.27 28.90
C CYS A 16 -24.26 1.42 28.94
N LYS A 17 -24.33 0.20 28.44
CA LYS A 17 -23.11 -0.49 28.01
C LYS A 17 -22.56 0.33 26.85
N GLU A 18 -21.51 1.11 27.09
CA GLU A 18 -20.61 1.51 26.02
C GLU A 18 -20.24 0.24 25.29
N LYS A 19 -20.61 0.16 24.00
CA LYS A 19 -20.06 -0.85 23.11
C LYS A 19 -18.58 -0.54 23.07
N GLU A 20 -17.77 -1.36 23.74
CA GLU A 20 -16.36 -1.46 23.42
C GLU A 20 -16.30 -1.76 21.92
N THR A 21 -15.94 -0.75 21.14
CA THR A 21 -15.58 -0.89 19.73
C THR A 21 -14.15 -1.43 19.68
N GLY A 22 -13.94 -2.59 20.25
CA GLY A 22 -12.78 -3.41 20.02
C GLY A 22 -12.97 -4.07 18.67
N PHE A 23 -12.45 -3.47 17.62
CA PHE A 23 -12.25 -4.14 16.36
C PHE A 23 -11.07 -5.11 16.53
N ASP A 24 -11.33 -6.27 17.11
CA ASP A 24 -10.41 -7.41 17.10
C ASP A 24 -10.67 -8.33 15.89
N ASP A 25 -11.12 -7.75 14.76
CA ASP A 25 -11.27 -8.53 13.54
C ASP A 25 -9.91 -8.69 12.85
N THR A 26 -9.23 -9.77 13.21
CA THR A 26 -7.97 -10.23 12.60
C THR A 26 -8.20 -11.18 11.41
N SER A 27 -9.43 -11.28 10.92
CA SER A 27 -9.73 -12.06 9.72
C SER A 27 -8.92 -11.56 8.54
N GLY A 28 -8.29 -12.48 7.79
CA GLY A 28 -7.39 -12.14 6.67
C GLY A 28 -6.05 -11.55 7.09
N MET A 29 -5.70 -11.62 8.39
CA MET A 29 -4.40 -11.17 8.89
C MET A 29 -3.54 -12.34 9.39
N VAL A 30 -2.25 -12.16 9.34
CA VAL A 30 -1.25 -13.08 9.89
C VAL A 30 -0.58 -12.44 11.09
N PHE A 31 -0.45 -13.19 12.19
CA PHE A 31 0.31 -12.76 13.35
C PHE A 31 1.80 -13.01 13.14
N ILE A 32 2.58 -11.96 13.22
CA ILE A 32 4.03 -12.02 13.09
C ILE A 32 4.65 -11.87 14.48
N ASN A 33 5.39 -12.90 14.91
CA ASN A 33 6.16 -12.81 16.15
C ASN A 33 7.34 -11.84 15.94
N GLY A 34 7.41 -10.82 16.79
CA GLY A 34 8.49 -9.86 16.74
C GLY A 34 9.85 -10.48 17.06
N SER A 35 10.89 -9.94 16.46
CA SER A 35 12.29 -10.35 16.69
C SER A 35 13.24 -9.23 16.31
N THR A 36 14.53 -9.46 16.50
CA THR A 36 15.60 -8.67 15.93
C THR A 36 16.05 -9.30 14.62
N TYR A 37 16.24 -8.49 13.58
CA TYR A 37 16.71 -8.92 12.27
C TYR A 37 17.66 -7.89 11.64
N PHE A 38 18.30 -8.26 10.56
CA PHE A 38 19.12 -7.36 9.77
C PHE A 38 18.31 -6.80 8.61
N MET A 39 18.05 -5.50 8.63
CA MET A 39 17.31 -4.73 7.63
C MET A 39 18.27 -4.16 6.58
N GLY A 40 17.80 -4.08 5.35
CA GLY A 40 18.54 -3.57 4.20
C GLY A 40 19.12 -4.65 3.31
N GLY A 41 19.71 -4.24 2.18
CA GLY A 41 20.32 -5.11 1.19
C GLY A 41 21.82 -5.25 1.38
N ASN A 42 22.40 -6.36 0.96
CA ASN A 42 23.84 -6.61 0.99
C ASN A 42 24.38 -7.29 -0.26
N ASP A 43 23.59 -7.41 -1.29
CA ASP A 43 23.96 -8.01 -2.57
C ASP A 43 24.14 -6.95 -3.68
N GLN A 44 24.36 -7.41 -4.90
CA GLN A 44 24.61 -6.52 -6.05
C GLN A 44 23.33 -5.84 -6.58
N GLU A 45 22.17 -6.26 -6.13
CA GLU A 45 20.87 -5.71 -6.52
C GLU A 45 20.40 -4.63 -5.54
N ALA A 46 21.03 -4.52 -4.35
CA ALA A 46 20.72 -3.53 -3.35
C ALA A 46 21.01 -2.10 -3.84
N ASN A 47 20.06 -1.21 -3.62
CA ASN A 47 20.24 0.22 -3.89
C ASN A 47 21.11 0.90 -2.81
N PRO A 48 21.72 2.04 -3.11
CA PRO A 48 22.55 2.76 -2.12
C PRO A 48 21.82 3.18 -0.85
N ASP A 49 20.51 3.42 -0.91
CA ASP A 49 19.66 3.81 0.21
C ASP A 49 19.20 2.62 1.08
N GLU A 50 19.44 1.40 0.62
CA GLU A 50 19.26 0.17 1.41
C GLU A 50 20.54 -0.19 2.23
N LEU A 51 21.57 0.63 2.16
CA LEU A 51 22.87 0.42 2.80
C LEU A 51 23.12 1.44 3.92
N PRO A 52 23.83 1.03 4.96
CA PRO A 52 24.32 -0.32 5.27
C PRO A 52 23.23 -1.20 5.89
N VAL A 53 23.39 -2.51 5.77
CA VAL A 53 22.61 -3.44 6.58
C VAL A 53 22.81 -3.14 8.06
N HIS A 54 21.71 -3.06 8.81
CA HIS A 54 21.75 -2.72 10.23
C HIS A 54 20.73 -3.55 11.03
N GLU A 55 20.97 -3.66 12.32
CA GLU A 55 20.11 -4.43 13.21
C GLU A 55 18.87 -3.62 13.61
N VAL A 56 17.69 -4.21 13.43
CA VAL A 56 16.40 -3.61 13.82
C VAL A 56 15.62 -4.59 14.67
N LYS A 57 14.98 -4.09 15.74
CA LYS A 57 14.05 -4.84 16.56
C LYS A 57 12.63 -4.46 16.21
N VAL A 58 11.82 -5.46 15.83
CA VAL A 58 10.40 -5.32 15.56
C VAL A 58 9.60 -6.00 16.67
N ASN A 59 8.56 -5.35 17.17
CA ASN A 59 7.61 -5.97 18.08
C ASN A 59 6.67 -6.91 17.32
N SER A 60 5.95 -7.78 18.03
CA SER A 60 4.92 -8.61 17.39
C SER A 60 3.76 -7.73 16.89
N PHE A 61 3.22 -8.07 15.71
CA PHE A 61 2.14 -7.34 15.07
C PHE A 61 1.28 -8.26 14.20
N TRP A 62 0.12 -7.77 13.80
CA TRP A 62 -0.72 -8.36 12.78
C TRP A 62 -0.52 -7.61 11.46
N ILE A 63 -0.49 -8.32 10.34
CA ILE A 63 -0.43 -7.76 9.01
C ILE A 63 -1.41 -8.50 8.09
N ASP A 64 -2.02 -7.80 7.15
CA ASP A 64 -2.89 -8.42 6.15
C ASP A 64 -2.09 -9.42 5.30
N GLU A 65 -2.72 -10.53 4.93
CA GLU A 65 -2.03 -11.59 4.18
C GLU A 65 -1.78 -11.23 2.71
N THR A 66 -2.43 -10.18 2.20
CA THR A 66 -2.33 -9.67 0.83
C THR A 66 -2.39 -8.15 0.81
N GLU A 67 -2.09 -7.56 -0.34
CA GLU A 67 -2.44 -6.18 -0.64
C GLU A 67 -3.96 -5.99 -0.54
N VAL A 68 -4.39 -4.75 -0.28
CA VAL A 68 -5.81 -4.37 -0.27
C VAL A 68 -6.40 -4.50 -1.68
N THR A 69 -7.47 -5.26 -1.81
CA THR A 69 -8.13 -5.52 -3.09
C THR A 69 -9.08 -4.40 -3.50
N ASN A 70 -9.44 -4.36 -4.80
CA ASN A 70 -10.47 -3.45 -5.31
C ASN A 70 -11.82 -3.67 -4.62
N GLU A 71 -12.20 -4.91 -4.31
CA GLU A 71 -13.44 -5.23 -3.58
C GLU A 71 -13.44 -4.63 -2.18
N GLU A 72 -12.36 -4.80 -1.43
CA GLU A 72 -12.21 -4.28 -0.08
C GLU A 72 -12.20 -2.74 -0.05
N PHE A 73 -11.49 -2.12 -1.00
CA PHE A 73 -11.45 -0.67 -1.11
C PHE A 73 -12.80 -0.10 -1.56
N SER A 74 -13.53 -0.80 -2.44
CA SER A 74 -14.91 -0.45 -2.81
C SER A 74 -15.82 -0.45 -1.58
N ALA A 75 -15.74 -1.48 -0.75
CA ALA A 75 -16.53 -1.56 0.48
C ALA A 75 -16.26 -0.38 1.44
N PHE A 76 -15.02 0.06 1.54
CA PHE A 76 -14.64 1.27 2.28
C PHE A 76 -15.30 2.52 1.72
N VAL A 77 -15.18 2.73 0.41
CA VAL A 77 -15.74 3.92 -0.23
C VAL A 77 -17.27 3.92 -0.17
N ASP A 78 -17.91 2.77 -0.38
CA ASP A 78 -19.37 2.64 -0.30
C ASP A 78 -19.91 2.90 1.11
N ALA A 79 -19.15 2.49 2.15
CA ALA A 79 -19.52 2.72 3.54
C ALA A 79 -19.31 4.16 4.02
N THR A 80 -18.33 4.89 3.45
CA THR A 80 -17.88 6.18 3.96
C THR A 80 -18.17 7.36 3.03
N GLY A 81 -18.37 7.12 1.75
CA GLY A 81 -18.40 8.15 0.71
C GLY A 81 -17.03 8.82 0.48
N TYR A 82 -15.94 8.14 0.83
CA TYR A 82 -14.59 8.69 0.69
C TYR A 82 -14.28 9.01 -0.77
N VAL A 83 -13.59 10.13 -0.98
CA VAL A 83 -13.11 10.58 -2.30
C VAL A 83 -11.60 10.58 -2.26
N THR A 84 -10.97 9.80 -3.14
CA THR A 84 -9.52 9.64 -3.17
C THR A 84 -8.79 10.87 -3.72
N THR A 85 -7.52 11.00 -3.39
CA THR A 85 -6.67 12.11 -3.88
C THR A 85 -6.71 12.23 -5.40
N ALA A 86 -6.75 11.11 -6.14
CA ALA A 86 -6.80 11.10 -7.60
C ALA A 86 -8.15 11.61 -8.17
N GLU A 87 -9.21 11.62 -7.37
CA GLU A 87 -10.55 12.11 -7.73
C GLU A 87 -10.75 13.59 -7.39
N ILE A 88 -9.80 14.22 -6.67
CA ILE A 88 -9.87 15.62 -6.27
C ILE A 88 -9.10 16.51 -7.26
N LYS A 89 -9.69 17.64 -7.63
CA LYS A 89 -8.97 18.65 -8.43
C LYS A 89 -7.76 19.15 -7.64
N PRO A 90 -6.53 19.09 -8.19
CA PRO A 90 -5.34 19.61 -7.55
C PRO A 90 -5.44 21.11 -7.24
N ASP A 91 -4.99 21.53 -6.06
CA ASP A 91 -4.91 22.94 -5.67
C ASP A 91 -3.47 23.45 -5.85
N TRP A 92 -3.31 24.44 -6.73
CA TRP A 92 -2.00 25.06 -6.96
C TRP A 92 -1.41 25.70 -5.70
N GLU A 93 -2.26 26.30 -4.84
CA GLU A 93 -1.78 26.96 -3.63
C GLU A 93 -1.18 25.97 -2.62
N GLU A 94 -1.66 24.71 -2.62
CA GLU A 94 -1.07 23.64 -1.84
C GLU A 94 0.19 23.08 -2.51
N ILE A 95 0.12 22.73 -3.80
CA ILE A 95 1.23 22.12 -4.56
C ILE A 95 2.47 23.02 -4.54
N LYS A 96 2.29 24.32 -4.71
CA LYS A 96 3.43 25.27 -4.80
C LYS A 96 4.26 25.35 -3.52
N LYS A 97 3.74 24.89 -2.37
CA LYS A 97 4.47 24.91 -1.10
C LYS A 97 5.69 23.97 -1.12
N ASP A 98 5.59 22.88 -1.88
CA ASP A 98 6.61 21.85 -1.99
C ASP A 98 7.50 22.02 -3.24
N LEU A 99 7.26 23.07 -4.03
CA LEU A 99 8.03 23.36 -5.22
C LEU A 99 9.11 24.41 -4.98
N PRO A 100 10.17 24.45 -5.80
CA PRO A 100 11.18 25.51 -5.75
C PRO A 100 10.54 26.91 -5.82
N PRO A 101 11.07 27.90 -5.08
CA PRO A 101 10.58 29.28 -5.14
C PRO A 101 10.53 29.81 -6.58
N ASN A 102 9.46 30.52 -6.90
CA ASN A 102 9.22 31.09 -8.24
C ASN A 102 8.93 30.05 -9.34
N THR A 103 8.57 28.81 -9.02
CA THR A 103 8.04 27.87 -10.01
C THR A 103 6.79 28.47 -10.66
N PRO A 104 6.74 28.63 -11.99
CA PRO A 104 5.60 29.24 -12.67
C PRO A 104 4.37 28.31 -12.54
N LYS A 105 3.20 28.92 -12.34
CA LYS A 105 1.94 28.17 -12.36
C LYS A 105 1.72 27.58 -13.76
N PRO A 106 1.47 26.27 -13.86
CA PRO A 106 1.06 25.64 -15.13
C PRO A 106 -0.28 26.18 -15.64
N ASP A 107 -0.63 25.80 -16.89
CA ASP A 107 -1.96 26.10 -17.45
C ASP A 107 -3.07 25.47 -16.60
N GLU A 108 -4.21 26.15 -16.48
CA GLU A 108 -5.36 25.69 -15.70
C GLU A 108 -5.89 24.30 -16.14
N SER A 109 -5.69 23.96 -17.40
CA SER A 109 -6.14 22.66 -17.94
C SER A 109 -5.45 21.44 -17.34
N VAL A 110 -4.28 21.62 -16.69
CA VAL A 110 -3.58 20.51 -16.02
C VAL A 110 -4.13 20.23 -14.62
N PHE A 111 -4.90 21.17 -14.03
CA PHE A 111 -5.51 21.00 -12.71
C PHE A 111 -6.86 20.30 -12.81
N VAL A 112 -6.81 19.05 -13.22
CA VAL A 112 -7.97 18.14 -13.27
C VAL A 112 -7.68 16.91 -12.44
N PRO A 113 -8.72 16.24 -11.87
CA PRO A 113 -8.54 14.94 -11.24
C PRO A 113 -7.83 13.99 -12.19
N ALA A 114 -6.74 13.38 -11.75
CA ALA A 114 -5.89 12.56 -12.60
C ALA A 114 -4.92 11.72 -11.78
N SER A 115 -4.29 10.75 -12.42
CA SER A 115 -3.20 9.97 -11.83
C SER A 115 -2.17 9.58 -12.89
N LEU A 116 -1.00 9.09 -12.44
CA LEU A 116 0.02 8.54 -13.30
C LEU A 116 -0.37 7.13 -13.75
N VAL A 117 -0.41 6.92 -15.06
CA VAL A 117 -0.70 5.63 -15.68
C VAL A 117 0.54 5.15 -16.42
N PHE A 118 0.91 3.90 -16.20
CA PHE A 118 2.01 3.28 -16.93
C PHE A 118 1.66 3.13 -18.40
N LYS A 119 2.61 3.47 -19.26
CA LYS A 119 2.52 3.35 -20.70
C LYS A 119 3.74 2.65 -21.26
N LYS A 120 3.53 1.47 -21.79
CA LYS A 120 4.56 0.76 -22.55
C LYS A 120 5.10 1.68 -23.64
N ASN A 121 6.42 1.80 -23.73
CA ASN A 121 7.06 2.67 -24.72
C ASN A 121 8.30 2.01 -25.33
N GLU A 122 8.21 1.64 -26.59
CA GLU A 122 9.30 0.96 -27.34
C GLU A 122 10.50 1.90 -27.65
N ASN A 123 10.30 3.20 -27.56
CA ASN A 123 11.30 4.21 -27.96
C ASN A 123 12.07 4.80 -26.77
N VAL A 124 12.01 4.18 -25.60
CA VAL A 124 12.75 4.66 -24.42
C VAL A 124 14.25 4.50 -24.65
N SER A 125 14.97 5.62 -24.53
CA SER A 125 16.42 5.67 -24.68
C SER A 125 17.18 5.88 -23.36
N ASN A 126 16.50 6.34 -22.32
CA ASN A 126 17.11 6.68 -21.04
C ASN A 126 16.16 6.34 -19.88
N LEU A 127 16.53 5.34 -19.10
CA LEU A 127 15.74 4.90 -17.96
C LEU A 127 15.76 5.88 -16.76
N ASN A 128 16.58 6.92 -16.78
CA ASN A 128 16.55 7.98 -15.76
C ASN A 128 15.43 9.00 -15.99
N ASN A 129 14.73 8.94 -17.13
CA ASN A 129 13.62 9.84 -17.43
C ASN A 129 12.28 9.07 -17.38
N HIS A 130 11.69 9.06 -16.24
CA HIS A 130 10.44 8.34 -15.96
C HIS A 130 9.23 8.83 -16.74
N THR A 131 9.25 10.11 -17.22
CA THR A 131 8.15 10.65 -18.03
C THR A 131 8.01 9.96 -19.39
N GLN A 132 8.94 9.11 -19.78
CA GLN A 132 8.84 8.35 -21.03
C GLN A 132 7.87 7.17 -20.97
N TRP A 133 7.48 6.72 -19.76
CA TRP A 133 6.55 5.60 -19.55
C TRP A 133 5.52 5.84 -18.46
N TRP A 134 5.44 7.05 -17.93
CA TRP A 134 4.36 7.47 -17.04
C TRP A 134 3.64 8.67 -17.66
N ASP A 135 2.34 8.50 -17.96
CA ASP A 135 1.47 9.55 -18.44
C ASP A 135 0.58 10.07 -17.31
N TRP A 136 0.43 11.40 -17.22
CA TRP A 136 -0.57 12.02 -16.36
C TRP A 136 -1.92 11.97 -17.06
N VAL A 137 -2.80 11.05 -16.65
CA VAL A 137 -4.06 10.74 -17.33
C VAL A 137 -5.25 11.33 -16.57
N PRO A 138 -5.99 12.27 -17.19
CA PRO A 138 -7.23 12.80 -16.63
C PRO A 138 -8.22 11.67 -16.30
N SER A 139 -8.94 11.81 -15.19
CA SER A 139 -9.93 10.85 -14.67
C SER A 139 -9.37 9.47 -14.27
N ALA A 140 -8.06 9.23 -14.41
CA ALA A 140 -7.47 8.02 -13.87
C ALA A 140 -7.54 8.02 -12.34
N ASN A 141 -8.14 6.97 -11.78
CA ASN A 141 -8.34 6.76 -10.35
C ASN A 141 -8.52 5.26 -10.09
N TRP A 142 -8.77 4.88 -8.86
CA TRP A 142 -8.91 3.48 -8.47
C TRP A 142 -10.07 2.74 -9.17
N ARG A 143 -11.17 3.43 -9.55
CA ARG A 143 -12.30 2.84 -10.30
C ARG A 143 -12.04 2.77 -11.81
N GLN A 144 -11.22 3.68 -12.31
CA GLN A 144 -10.88 3.84 -13.72
C GLN A 144 -9.35 3.91 -13.89
N PRO A 145 -8.64 2.79 -13.69
CA PRO A 145 -7.18 2.82 -13.58
C PRO A 145 -6.43 3.24 -14.85
N GLY A 146 -7.07 3.18 -16.01
CA GLY A 146 -6.52 3.71 -17.27
C GLY A 146 -7.13 5.06 -17.69
N GLY A 147 -7.94 5.70 -16.84
CA GLY A 147 -8.71 6.89 -17.18
C GLY A 147 -10.09 6.59 -17.75
N GLU A 148 -10.71 7.58 -18.38
CA GLU A 148 -12.08 7.51 -18.89
C GLU A 148 -12.32 6.27 -19.78
N GLY A 149 -13.40 5.54 -19.49
CA GLY A 149 -13.78 4.35 -20.25
C GLY A 149 -13.13 3.05 -19.79
N THR A 150 -12.24 3.10 -18.79
CA THR A 150 -11.72 1.89 -18.13
C THR A 150 -12.50 1.58 -16.85
N SER A 151 -12.41 0.35 -16.35
CA SER A 151 -13.07 -0.06 -15.11
C SER A 151 -12.28 -1.15 -14.38
N ILE A 152 -12.66 -1.37 -13.12
CA ILE A 152 -12.19 -2.50 -12.30
C ILE A 152 -13.12 -3.71 -12.37
N GLU A 153 -14.13 -3.70 -13.21
CA GLU A 153 -15.05 -4.83 -13.42
C GLU A 153 -14.27 -6.08 -13.83
N GLY A 154 -14.49 -7.19 -13.11
CA GLY A 154 -13.74 -8.43 -13.27
C GLY A 154 -12.33 -8.40 -12.66
N LYS A 155 -11.99 -7.36 -11.91
CA LYS A 155 -10.72 -7.21 -11.19
C LYS A 155 -10.93 -6.98 -9.68
N GLU A 156 -11.99 -7.52 -9.13
CA GLU A 156 -12.35 -7.36 -7.72
C GLU A 156 -11.23 -7.82 -6.79
N ASN A 157 -10.56 -8.93 -7.15
CA ASN A 157 -9.44 -9.53 -6.41
C ASN A 157 -8.05 -9.00 -6.80
N HIS A 158 -7.96 -7.98 -7.64
CA HIS A 158 -6.67 -7.31 -7.91
C HIS A 158 -6.41 -6.24 -6.85
N PRO A 159 -5.13 -5.92 -6.57
CA PRO A 159 -4.82 -4.83 -5.66
C PRO A 159 -5.37 -3.51 -6.16
N VAL A 160 -5.84 -2.67 -5.24
CA VAL A 160 -6.27 -1.33 -5.56
C VAL A 160 -5.06 -0.47 -5.93
N VAL A 161 -5.20 0.33 -7.00
CA VAL A 161 -4.16 1.24 -7.49
C VAL A 161 -4.64 2.69 -7.50
N HIS A 162 -3.76 3.64 -7.77
CA HIS A 162 -4.05 5.10 -7.76
C HIS A 162 -4.54 5.61 -6.39
N VAL A 163 -4.05 5.01 -5.31
CA VAL A 163 -4.29 5.46 -3.94
C VAL A 163 -3.05 6.18 -3.42
N SER A 164 -3.23 7.36 -2.84
CA SER A 164 -2.17 8.08 -2.15
C SER A 164 -1.92 7.48 -0.77
N TRP A 165 -0.83 7.90 -0.12
CA TRP A 165 -0.56 7.55 1.27
C TRP A 165 -1.72 7.97 2.20
N PHE A 166 -2.34 9.13 1.95
CA PHE A 166 -3.48 9.60 2.73
C PHE A 166 -4.70 8.69 2.54
N ASP A 167 -4.98 8.26 1.32
CA ASP A 167 -6.08 7.32 1.02
C ASP A 167 -5.86 5.98 1.74
N ALA A 168 -4.63 5.47 1.72
CA ALA A 168 -4.26 4.23 2.39
C ALA A 168 -4.40 4.34 3.92
N VAL A 169 -4.01 5.48 4.52
CA VAL A 169 -4.19 5.74 5.96
C VAL A 169 -5.67 5.79 6.34
N GLU A 170 -6.51 6.45 5.55
CA GLU A 170 -7.95 6.53 5.84
C GLU A 170 -8.64 5.16 5.69
N TYR A 171 -8.26 4.37 4.69
CA TYR A 171 -8.70 2.97 4.60
C TYR A 171 -8.29 2.16 5.83
N ALA A 172 -7.02 2.20 6.20
CA ALA A 172 -6.52 1.46 7.36
C ALA A 172 -7.25 1.88 8.64
N ARG A 173 -7.48 3.18 8.84
CA ARG A 173 -8.23 3.71 9.98
C ARG A 173 -9.68 3.21 10.01
N TRP A 174 -10.35 3.17 8.85
CA TRP A 174 -11.71 2.64 8.74
C TRP A 174 -11.78 1.17 9.13
N LYS A 175 -10.76 0.39 8.76
CA LYS A 175 -10.63 -1.03 9.15
C LYS A 175 -10.23 -1.22 10.63
N GLY A 176 -9.96 -0.14 11.39
CA GLY A 176 -9.40 -0.22 12.75
C GLY A 176 -7.94 -0.68 12.77
N ARG A 177 -7.20 -0.43 11.69
CA ARG A 177 -5.81 -0.83 11.44
C ARG A 177 -4.91 0.39 11.21
N ARG A 178 -3.67 0.16 10.89
CA ARG A 178 -2.68 1.17 10.49
C ARG A 178 -1.81 0.64 9.36
N LEU A 179 -1.10 1.51 8.68
CA LEU A 179 -0.02 1.08 7.79
C LEU A 179 1.11 0.44 8.61
N PRO A 180 1.81 -0.55 8.05
CA PRO A 180 3.04 -1.07 8.66
C PRO A 180 4.12 0.01 8.65
N THR A 181 5.10 -0.10 9.53
CA THR A 181 6.38 0.57 9.32
C THR A 181 7.18 -0.15 8.25
N GLU A 182 8.13 0.52 7.60
CA GLU A 182 9.03 -0.11 6.64
C GLU A 182 9.74 -1.32 7.25
N ALA A 183 10.22 -1.18 8.50
CA ALA A 183 10.86 -2.27 9.23
C ALA A 183 9.91 -3.46 9.51
N GLU A 184 8.64 -3.22 9.81
CA GLU A 184 7.65 -4.28 9.97
C GLU A 184 7.37 -4.97 8.63
N TRP A 185 7.21 -4.18 7.56
CA TRP A 185 6.94 -4.70 6.22
C TRP A 185 8.11 -5.56 5.71
N GLU A 186 9.35 -5.06 5.79
CA GLU A 186 10.53 -5.82 5.36
C GLU A 186 10.73 -7.08 6.20
N TYR A 187 10.57 -7.01 7.53
CA TYR A 187 10.64 -8.19 8.38
C TYR A 187 9.62 -9.25 7.98
N ALA A 188 8.38 -8.82 7.72
CA ALA A 188 7.31 -9.70 7.27
C ALA A 188 7.60 -10.30 5.89
N SER A 189 8.10 -9.50 4.94
CA SER A 189 8.42 -9.93 3.57
C SER A 189 9.51 -11.00 3.54
N ARG A 190 10.49 -10.90 4.41
CA ARG A 190 11.57 -11.89 4.51
C ARG A 190 11.09 -13.27 4.95
N GLY A 191 9.91 -13.40 5.55
CA GLY A 191 9.34 -14.70 5.93
C GLY A 191 10.27 -15.56 6.81
N GLY A 192 11.15 -14.93 7.63
CA GLY A 192 12.14 -15.62 8.44
C GLY A 192 13.43 -16.02 7.71
N LEU A 193 13.57 -15.72 6.43
CA LEU A 193 14.78 -15.94 5.67
C LEU A 193 15.88 -14.91 6.05
N ILE A 194 17.12 -15.36 6.07
CA ILE A 194 18.29 -14.52 6.41
C ILE A 194 19.19 -14.43 5.20
N ASN A 195 19.63 -13.22 4.85
CA ASN A 195 20.56 -12.95 3.74
C ASN A 195 20.06 -13.55 2.41
N LYS A 196 18.77 -13.40 2.12
CA LYS A 196 18.16 -13.81 0.85
C LYS A 196 17.77 -12.59 0.04
N THR A 197 17.91 -12.68 -1.28
CA THR A 197 17.60 -11.60 -2.21
C THR A 197 16.08 -11.38 -2.29
N TYR A 198 15.28 -12.45 -2.31
CA TYR A 198 13.84 -12.38 -2.48
C TYR A 198 13.08 -12.98 -1.29
N SER A 199 11.81 -12.66 -1.19
CA SER A 199 10.89 -13.19 -0.14
C SER A 199 10.74 -14.73 -0.17
N TRP A 200 11.12 -15.39 -1.26
CA TRP A 200 11.14 -16.86 -1.42
C TRP A 200 12.54 -17.47 -1.38
N GLY A 201 13.61 -16.68 -1.32
CA GLY A 201 14.99 -17.16 -1.29
C GLY A 201 15.87 -16.57 -2.40
N ASP A 202 16.64 -17.42 -3.09
CA ASP A 202 17.61 -17.00 -4.12
C ASP A 202 17.26 -17.49 -5.52
N ASP A 203 16.12 -18.15 -5.72
CA ASP A 203 15.69 -18.61 -7.04
C ASP A 203 15.36 -17.42 -7.94
N ARG A 204 16.04 -17.34 -9.09
CA ARG A 204 15.91 -16.22 -10.04
C ARG A 204 14.82 -16.46 -11.10
N ASN A 205 14.06 -17.52 -11.00
CA ASN A 205 12.89 -17.74 -11.85
C ASN A 205 11.68 -16.97 -11.29
N LEU A 206 11.71 -15.65 -11.41
CA LEU A 206 10.76 -14.73 -10.78
C LEU A 206 9.31 -15.06 -11.12
N SER A 207 9.03 -15.49 -12.36
CA SER A 207 7.68 -15.81 -12.84
C SER A 207 6.95 -16.91 -12.06
N LEU A 208 7.68 -17.70 -11.26
CA LEU A 208 7.07 -18.72 -10.40
C LEU A 208 6.59 -18.15 -9.05
N TYR A 209 7.07 -16.97 -8.67
CA TYR A 209 6.95 -16.46 -7.31
C TYR A 209 6.35 -15.07 -7.22
N ALA A 210 6.36 -14.29 -8.31
CA ALA A 210 5.93 -12.90 -8.27
C ALA A 210 5.46 -12.41 -9.64
N ASN A 211 4.53 -11.45 -9.63
CA ASN A 211 4.17 -10.67 -10.81
C ASN A 211 5.20 -9.57 -11.02
N THR A 212 6.04 -9.71 -12.04
CA THR A 212 7.12 -8.77 -12.33
C THR A 212 7.21 -8.46 -13.81
N TRP A 213 7.89 -7.37 -14.15
CA TRP A 213 8.21 -7.10 -15.56
C TRP A 213 9.27 -8.05 -16.06
N GLU A 214 8.96 -8.79 -17.12
CA GLU A 214 9.85 -9.78 -17.71
C GLU A 214 10.24 -9.39 -19.12
N GLY A 215 11.52 -9.09 -19.30
CA GLY A 215 12.06 -8.63 -20.57
C GLY A 215 12.61 -7.20 -20.51
N GLU A 216 12.65 -6.51 -21.64
CA GLU A 216 13.25 -5.17 -21.72
C GLU A 216 12.25 -4.10 -21.24
N PHE A 217 12.45 -3.60 -20.01
CA PHE A 217 11.64 -2.50 -19.45
C PHE A 217 11.96 -1.18 -20.12
N PRO A 218 10.98 -0.32 -20.41
CA PRO A 218 9.51 -0.50 -20.40
C PRO A 218 8.95 -0.87 -21.78
N LYS A 219 9.76 -1.51 -22.61
CA LYS A 219 9.50 -1.74 -24.03
C LYS A 219 8.70 -3.00 -24.32
N ASN A 220 9.10 -4.11 -23.70
CA ASN A 220 8.49 -5.40 -23.96
C ASN A 220 8.40 -6.25 -22.70
N ASN A 221 7.18 -6.50 -22.24
CA ASN A 221 6.91 -7.48 -21.19
C ASN A 221 6.58 -8.83 -21.87
N MET A 222 7.35 -9.87 -21.57
CA MET A 222 7.15 -11.22 -22.11
C MET A 222 6.02 -11.97 -21.41
N LYS A 223 5.57 -11.50 -20.25
CA LYS A 223 4.42 -12.03 -19.48
C LYS A 223 4.57 -13.53 -19.17
N MET A 224 5.76 -14.00 -18.85
CA MET A 224 5.99 -15.39 -18.48
C MET A 224 5.30 -15.74 -17.15
N ASP A 225 5.05 -14.75 -16.33
CA ASP A 225 4.24 -14.80 -15.11
C ASP A 225 2.72 -14.88 -15.37
N GLY A 226 2.28 -14.65 -16.61
CA GLY A 226 0.88 -14.71 -17.05
C GLY A 226 0.15 -13.37 -17.08
N PHE A 227 0.77 -12.27 -16.61
CA PHE A 227 0.11 -10.97 -16.46
C PHE A 227 0.81 -9.85 -17.23
N GLU A 228 0.05 -8.88 -17.68
CA GLU A 228 0.59 -7.67 -18.33
C GLU A 228 0.71 -6.49 -17.38
N SER A 229 -0.14 -6.48 -16.36
CA SER A 229 -0.24 -5.47 -15.31
C SER A 229 -0.38 -6.18 -13.95
N THR A 230 -1.24 -5.70 -13.06
CA THR A 230 -1.48 -6.37 -11.79
C THR A 230 -2.04 -7.78 -11.96
N ALA A 231 -1.64 -8.70 -11.09
CA ALA A 231 -2.25 -10.01 -10.90
C ALA A 231 -3.34 -9.96 -9.82
N PRO A 232 -4.33 -10.87 -9.80
CA PRO A 232 -5.13 -11.10 -8.62
C PRO A 232 -4.24 -11.45 -7.42
N VAL A 233 -4.57 -10.96 -6.23
CA VAL A 233 -3.84 -11.35 -5.02
C VAL A 233 -3.83 -12.86 -4.84
N LYS A 234 -2.78 -13.41 -4.22
CA LYS A 234 -2.58 -14.86 -4.04
C LYS A 234 -2.41 -15.65 -5.35
N SER A 235 -1.99 -15.00 -6.42
CA SER A 235 -1.65 -15.72 -7.67
C SER A 235 -0.39 -16.56 -7.55
N TYR A 236 0.45 -16.28 -6.56
CA TYR A 236 1.73 -16.96 -6.31
C TYR A 236 1.79 -17.58 -4.91
N PRO A 237 2.77 -18.48 -4.65
CA PRO A 237 2.95 -19.06 -3.33
C PRO A 237 3.27 -18.00 -2.27
N PRO A 238 2.74 -18.14 -1.04
CA PRO A 238 3.09 -17.24 0.05
C PRO A 238 4.52 -17.49 0.54
N ASN A 239 5.08 -16.51 1.24
CA ASN A 239 6.31 -16.71 2.01
C ASN A 239 6.07 -17.62 3.23
N SER A 240 7.13 -17.95 4.00
CA SER A 240 7.02 -18.88 5.12
C SER A 240 6.17 -18.36 6.30
N TYR A 241 5.81 -17.09 6.30
CA TYR A 241 4.88 -16.53 7.27
C TYR A 241 3.41 -16.59 6.80
N GLY A 242 3.16 -17.00 5.56
CA GLY A 242 1.82 -17.07 4.98
C GLY A 242 1.38 -15.78 4.30
N LEU A 243 2.31 -14.87 4.01
CA LEU A 243 2.06 -13.61 3.32
C LEU A 243 2.29 -13.76 1.82
N TYR A 244 1.38 -13.25 1.03
CA TYR A 244 1.40 -13.29 -0.42
C TYR A 244 1.92 -11.98 -1.00
N ASP A 245 2.36 -12.04 -2.23
CA ASP A 245 2.70 -10.90 -3.08
C ASP A 245 3.72 -9.90 -2.47
N MET A 246 4.50 -10.36 -1.46
CA MET A 246 5.52 -9.56 -0.77
C MET A 246 6.73 -9.19 -1.68
N SER A 247 6.63 -9.46 -2.96
CA SER A 247 7.56 -9.05 -4.01
C SER A 247 6.79 -8.93 -5.31
N GLY A 248 6.92 -7.82 -6.00
CA GLY A 248 6.22 -7.57 -7.27
C GLY A 248 4.79 -7.05 -7.09
N ASN A 249 3.95 -7.27 -8.07
CA ASN A 249 2.56 -6.84 -8.23
C ASN A 249 2.36 -5.32 -8.11
N VAL A 250 2.29 -4.75 -6.91
CA VAL A 250 2.21 -3.29 -6.69
C VAL A 250 3.17 -2.83 -5.60
N TRP A 251 3.51 -1.54 -5.61
CA TRP A 251 4.17 -0.91 -4.47
C TRP A 251 3.19 -0.68 -3.34
N GLU A 252 3.68 -0.84 -2.11
CA GLU A 252 2.87 -0.71 -0.91
C GLU A 252 3.35 0.45 -0.03
N TRP A 253 2.40 1.21 0.52
CA TRP A 253 2.69 2.32 1.40
C TRP A 253 3.05 1.84 2.80
N CYS A 254 4.17 2.36 3.32
CA CYS A 254 4.53 2.27 4.73
C CYS A 254 4.19 3.57 5.49
N SER A 255 4.16 3.51 6.81
CA SER A 255 3.84 4.67 7.66
C SER A 255 5.00 5.65 7.81
N ASP A 256 6.23 5.21 7.56
CA ASP A 256 7.45 6.00 7.74
C ASP A 256 7.63 7.04 6.63
N LEU A 257 8.36 8.09 6.95
CA LEU A 257 8.84 9.05 5.96
C LEU A 257 10.15 8.55 5.37
N TYR A 258 10.20 8.46 4.05
CA TYR A 258 11.40 8.07 3.34
C TYR A 258 12.52 9.12 3.46
N SER A 259 13.74 8.66 3.68
CA SER A 259 14.95 9.49 3.61
C SER A 259 16.11 8.69 3.04
N TYR A 260 16.62 9.12 1.88
CA TYR A 260 17.69 8.46 1.15
C TYR A 260 18.93 8.09 2.00
N ASN A 261 19.27 8.92 2.99
CA ASN A 261 20.44 8.72 3.85
C ASN A 261 20.10 8.16 5.22
N TYR A 262 18.88 7.65 5.44
CA TYR A 262 18.44 7.26 6.77
C TYR A 262 19.31 6.12 7.33
N TYR A 263 19.47 5.03 6.60
CA TYR A 263 20.25 3.87 7.06
C TYR A 263 21.71 4.23 7.36
N SER A 264 22.34 5.03 6.52
CA SER A 264 23.72 5.49 6.76
C SER A 264 23.85 6.36 8.02
N SER A 265 22.79 7.03 8.45
CA SER A 265 22.77 7.84 9.68
C SER A 265 22.64 7.02 10.95
N LEU A 266 22.17 5.76 10.88
CA LEU A 266 21.95 4.89 12.03
C LEU A 266 23.24 4.23 12.55
N VAL A 267 24.29 4.16 11.76
CA VAL A 267 25.55 3.44 12.08
C VAL A 267 26.75 4.36 12.34
N ASN A 268 26.52 5.66 12.50
CA ASN A 268 27.54 6.66 12.82
C ASN A 268 27.56 7.03 14.30
#